data_0250d0d70a4143ee4b3ea942da900b25
#
_entry.id   0250d0d70a4143ee4b3ea942da900b25
#
_cell.length_a   1.000
_cell.length_b   1.000
_cell.length_c   1.000
_cell.angle_alpha   90.00
_cell.angle_beta   90.00
_cell.angle_gamma   90.00
#
_symmetry.space_group_name_H-M   'P 1'
#
loop_
_entity.id
_entity.type
_entity.pdbx_description
1 polymer ?
#
loop_
_entity_poly.entity_id
_entity_poly.type
_entity_poly.pdbx_seq_one_letter_code
_entity_poly.pdbx_strand_id
1 'polypeptide(L)'
;MSITLTYNGTTANLSDRLQWTNEYDWSPVDQDTGYSTRGALLVDVGLKLAGQPITLDGTSTNTWISRALCDTLQAWAALPGIQFDLVLRGITHQVIFDHAQGGFSAQPIWKLLDGEITPELCYRPTFKFLKV
;
A
#
# COMPACT_ATOMS: atom_id res chain seq x y z
N MET A 1 17.77 1.34 1.51
CA MET A 1 16.99 0.11 1.28
C MET A 1 15.92 0.39 0.25
N SER A 2 15.68 -0.53 -0.65
CA SER A 2 14.66 -0.36 -1.68
C SER A 2 13.32 -0.97 -1.25
N ILE A 3 12.25 -0.40 -1.78
CA ILE A 3 10.90 -0.95 -1.61
C ILE A 3 10.61 -1.77 -2.86
N THR A 4 10.27 -3.05 -2.70
CA THR A 4 10.00 -3.92 -3.83
C THR A 4 8.68 -4.67 -3.63
N LEU A 5 8.00 -4.95 -4.74
CA LEU A 5 6.79 -5.76 -4.77
C LEU A 5 7.04 -6.94 -5.70
N THR A 6 6.89 -8.15 -5.20
CA THR A 6 7.19 -9.36 -5.96
C THR A 6 5.92 -10.18 -6.17
N TYR A 7 5.72 -10.63 -7.40
CA TYR A 7 4.63 -11.54 -7.76
C TYR A 7 5.15 -12.55 -8.78
N ASN A 8 4.91 -13.84 -8.50
CA ASN A 8 5.23 -14.96 -9.40
C ASN A 8 6.67 -14.91 -9.94
N GLY A 9 7.62 -14.61 -9.06
CA GLY A 9 9.04 -14.56 -9.40
C GLY A 9 9.49 -13.26 -10.08
N THR A 10 8.56 -12.34 -10.36
CA THR A 10 8.87 -11.04 -10.97
C THR A 10 8.85 -9.96 -9.90
N THR A 11 9.95 -9.23 -9.78
CA THR A 11 10.10 -8.17 -8.79
C THR A 11 9.97 -6.80 -9.44
N ALA A 12 9.07 -5.97 -8.93
CA ALA A 12 8.93 -4.58 -9.31
C ALA A 12 9.66 -3.71 -8.29
N ASN A 13 10.62 -2.91 -8.76
CA ASN A 13 11.33 -1.97 -7.90
C ASN A 13 10.52 -0.68 -7.81
N LEU A 14 10.00 -0.42 -6.62
CA LEU A 14 9.28 0.82 -6.32
C LEU A 14 10.26 1.87 -5.81
N SER A 15 9.83 3.13 -5.76
CA SER A 15 10.68 4.17 -5.22
C SER A 15 10.86 4.00 -3.71
N ASP A 16 12.09 4.09 -3.24
CA ASP A 16 12.40 4.02 -1.81
C ASP A 16 12.01 5.31 -1.05
N ARG A 17 11.52 6.32 -1.77
CA ARG A 17 10.99 7.57 -1.20
C ARG A 17 9.51 7.51 -0.89
N LEU A 18 8.84 6.40 -1.19
CA LEU A 18 7.45 6.20 -0.80
C LEU A 18 7.32 6.27 0.72
N GLN A 19 6.31 6.97 1.19
CA GLN A 19 6.06 7.13 2.60
C GLN A 19 4.95 6.21 3.06
N TRP A 20 5.23 5.42 4.08
CA TRP A 20 4.22 4.59 4.74
C TRP A 20 3.50 5.47 5.76
N THR A 21 2.40 6.08 5.34
CA THR A 21 1.72 7.12 6.10
C THR A 21 0.96 6.61 7.30
N ASN A 22 0.52 5.35 7.29
CA ASN A 22 -0.30 4.76 8.35
C ASN A 22 0.40 3.64 9.12
N GLU A 23 1.75 3.69 9.19
CA GLU A 23 2.55 2.66 9.87
C GLU A 23 2.15 2.51 11.34
N TYR A 24 1.86 3.59 12.02
CA TYR A 24 1.55 3.61 13.44
C TYR A 24 0.07 3.90 13.76
N ASP A 25 -0.77 3.98 12.74
CA ASP A 25 -2.18 4.30 12.93
C ASP A 25 -3.05 3.07 13.22
N TRP A 26 -2.49 1.88 13.04
CA TRP A 26 -3.23 0.66 13.23
C TRP A 26 -2.89 0.04 14.58
N SER A 27 -3.94 -0.35 15.32
CA SER A 27 -3.77 -1.08 16.58
C SER A 27 -4.07 -2.56 16.35
N PRO A 28 -3.16 -3.47 16.73
CA PRO A 28 -3.44 -4.90 16.67
C PRO A 28 -4.41 -5.37 17.75
N VAL A 29 -4.76 -4.50 18.68
CA VAL A 29 -5.67 -4.82 19.77
C VAL A 29 -7.06 -4.31 19.43
N ASP A 30 -8.02 -5.22 19.38
CA ASP A 30 -9.43 -4.88 19.27
C ASP A 30 -10.01 -4.83 20.68
N GLN A 31 -10.51 -3.67 21.08
CA GLN A 31 -10.91 -3.41 22.44
C GLN A 31 -12.30 -2.77 22.45
N ASP A 32 -13.18 -3.35 23.25
CA ASP A 32 -14.49 -2.79 23.50
C ASP A 32 -14.57 -2.39 24.97
N THR A 33 -15.05 -1.19 25.23
CA THR A 33 -15.12 -0.64 26.58
C THR A 33 -16.55 -0.21 26.92
N GLY A 34 -16.90 -0.36 28.18
CA GLY A 34 -18.18 0.09 28.70
C GLY A 34 -18.07 0.32 30.21
N TYR A 35 -19.15 0.74 30.80
CA TYR A 35 -19.20 0.97 32.23
C TYR A 35 -20.29 0.13 32.87
N SER A 36 -20.01 -0.41 34.07
CA SER A 36 -21.02 -1.06 34.88
C SER A 36 -21.99 -0.04 35.45
N THR A 37 -23.10 -0.51 36.01
CA THR A 37 -24.08 0.37 36.66
C THR A 37 -23.51 1.15 37.84
N ARG A 38 -22.39 0.72 38.38
CA ARG A 38 -21.67 1.41 39.48
C ARG A 38 -20.50 2.25 39.00
N GLY A 39 -20.33 2.43 37.67
CA GLY A 39 -19.30 3.24 37.10
C GLY A 39 -17.93 2.57 36.95
N ALA A 40 -17.83 1.25 37.18
CA ALA A 40 -16.60 0.52 36.91
C ALA A 40 -16.38 0.31 35.42
N LEU A 41 -15.13 0.49 34.96
CA LEU A 41 -14.77 0.27 33.57
C LEU A 41 -14.74 -1.22 33.24
N LEU A 42 -15.47 -1.59 32.19
CA LEU A 42 -15.48 -2.95 31.64
C LEU A 42 -14.73 -2.94 30.31
N VAL A 43 -13.77 -3.83 30.14
CA VAL A 43 -12.91 -3.90 28.94
C VAL A 43 -12.90 -5.33 28.41
N ASP A 44 -13.33 -5.47 27.14
CA ASP A 44 -13.18 -6.71 26.37
C ASP A 44 -12.07 -6.52 25.37
N VAL A 45 -11.12 -7.45 25.30
CA VAL A 45 -9.89 -7.31 24.49
C VAL A 45 -9.70 -8.52 23.60
N GLY A 46 -9.34 -8.30 22.35
CA GLY A 46 -8.94 -9.35 21.42
C GLY A 46 -7.77 -8.87 20.58
N LEU A 47 -7.09 -9.81 19.92
CA LEU A 47 -6.00 -9.48 19.00
C LEU A 47 -6.46 -9.65 17.56
N LYS A 48 -6.16 -8.67 16.73
CA LYS A 48 -6.30 -8.78 15.28
C LYS A 48 -5.09 -9.52 14.76
N LEU A 49 -5.32 -10.61 14.03
CA LEU A 49 -4.25 -11.47 13.53
C LEU A 49 -3.71 -10.98 12.19
N ALA A 50 -4.49 -10.22 11.43
CA ALA A 50 -4.14 -9.74 10.11
C ALA A 50 -5.00 -8.52 9.74
N GLY A 51 -4.76 -7.95 8.57
CA GLY A 51 -5.59 -6.86 8.04
C GLY A 51 -5.04 -5.47 8.26
N GLN A 52 -3.78 -5.34 8.66
CA GLN A 52 -3.15 -4.03 8.78
C GLN A 52 -3.13 -3.33 7.41
N PRO A 53 -3.75 -2.15 7.28
CA PRO A 53 -3.66 -1.40 6.03
C PRO A 53 -2.27 -0.78 5.90
N ILE A 54 -1.72 -0.85 4.68
CA ILE A 54 -0.42 -0.26 4.34
C ILE A 54 -0.67 0.74 3.21
N THR A 55 -0.50 2.02 3.48
CA THR A 55 -0.63 3.09 2.49
C THR A 55 0.75 3.66 2.21
N LEU A 56 1.21 3.50 0.96
CA LEU A 56 2.47 4.08 0.49
C LEU A 56 2.12 5.27 -0.39
N ASP A 57 2.41 6.47 0.11
CA ASP A 57 2.08 7.71 -0.58
C ASP A 57 3.30 8.25 -1.32
N GLY A 58 3.15 8.45 -2.62
CA GLY A 58 4.17 9.02 -3.47
C GLY A 58 3.81 10.38 -4.05
N THR A 59 2.70 10.99 -3.64
CA THR A 59 2.21 12.21 -4.27
C THR A 59 2.95 13.46 -3.84
N SER A 60 3.56 13.47 -2.66
CA SER A 60 4.20 14.65 -2.08
C SER A 60 5.71 14.70 -2.21
N THR A 61 6.33 13.66 -2.79
CA THR A 61 7.79 13.54 -2.90
C THR A 61 8.22 13.08 -4.29
N ASN A 62 9.51 13.02 -4.54
CA ASN A 62 10.07 12.56 -5.82
C ASN A 62 10.07 11.03 -5.90
N THR A 63 8.89 10.42 -5.83
CA THR A 63 8.72 8.97 -5.82
C THR A 63 8.34 8.46 -7.21
N TRP A 64 9.14 8.80 -8.20
CA TRP A 64 8.81 8.57 -9.60
C TRP A 64 9.03 7.12 -9.99
N ILE A 65 8.05 6.57 -10.70
CA ILE A 65 8.18 5.27 -11.38
C ILE A 65 7.86 5.47 -12.86
N SER A 66 8.36 4.57 -13.71
CA SER A 66 8.11 4.66 -15.14
C SER A 66 6.69 4.23 -15.50
N ARG A 67 6.19 4.69 -16.65
CA ARG A 67 4.88 4.27 -17.16
C ARG A 67 4.85 2.76 -17.42
N ALA A 68 5.95 2.17 -17.89
CA ALA A 68 6.03 0.73 -18.11
C ALA A 68 5.80 -0.03 -16.80
N LEU A 69 6.39 0.43 -15.70
CA LEU A 69 6.17 -0.15 -14.39
C LEU A 69 4.74 0.07 -13.91
N CYS A 70 4.14 1.23 -14.18
CA CYS A 70 2.73 1.49 -13.88
C CYS A 70 1.81 0.50 -14.59
N ASP A 71 2.07 0.18 -15.86
CA ASP A 71 1.28 -0.78 -16.62
C ASP A 71 1.39 -2.18 -16.01
N THR A 72 2.58 -2.59 -15.58
CA THR A 72 2.79 -3.86 -14.90
C THR A 72 2.02 -3.93 -13.58
N LEU A 73 2.10 -2.88 -12.78
CA LEU A 73 1.41 -2.81 -11.49
C LEU A 73 -0.11 -2.78 -11.66
N GLN A 74 -0.59 -2.10 -12.69
CA GLN A 74 -2.03 -2.07 -13.00
C GLN A 74 -2.52 -3.47 -13.40
N ALA A 75 -1.74 -4.20 -14.18
CA ALA A 75 -2.07 -5.57 -14.56
C ALA A 75 -2.13 -6.47 -13.32
N TRP A 76 -1.18 -6.34 -12.40
CA TRP A 76 -1.19 -7.08 -11.14
C TRP A 76 -2.41 -6.72 -10.26
N ALA A 77 -2.74 -5.43 -10.20
CA ALA A 77 -3.89 -4.98 -9.43
C ALA A 77 -5.22 -5.51 -9.99
N ALA A 78 -5.25 -5.84 -11.28
CA ALA A 78 -6.44 -6.39 -11.92
C ALA A 78 -6.66 -7.88 -11.61
N LEU A 79 -5.68 -8.56 -10.98
CA LEU A 79 -5.78 -9.97 -10.64
C LEU A 79 -6.51 -10.14 -9.29
N PRO A 80 -7.64 -10.89 -9.26
CA PRO A 80 -8.37 -11.05 -8.00
C PRO A 80 -7.72 -12.07 -7.07
N GLY A 81 -7.72 -11.78 -5.77
CA GLY A 81 -7.32 -12.73 -4.74
C GLY A 81 -5.84 -13.13 -4.73
N ILE A 82 -4.96 -12.32 -5.31
CA ILE A 82 -3.54 -12.61 -5.42
C ILE A 82 -2.78 -11.94 -4.28
N GLN A 83 -1.86 -12.67 -3.67
CA GLN A 83 -0.97 -12.17 -2.64
C GLN A 83 0.37 -11.78 -3.25
N PHE A 84 0.95 -10.71 -2.73
CA PHE A 84 2.23 -10.18 -3.18
C PHE A 84 3.20 -10.13 -1.99
N ASP A 85 4.49 -10.21 -2.30
CA ASP A 85 5.56 -10.01 -1.32
C ASP A 85 6.02 -8.55 -1.39
N LEU A 86 5.66 -7.77 -0.40
CA LEU A 86 6.08 -6.38 -0.29
C LEU A 86 7.25 -6.29 0.68
N VAL A 87 8.39 -5.82 0.21
CA VAL A 87 9.58 -5.59 1.04
C VAL A 87 9.65 -4.12 1.39
N LEU A 88 9.52 -3.83 2.68
CA LEU A 88 9.65 -2.49 3.25
C LEU A 88 10.74 -2.51 4.30
N ARG A 89 11.76 -1.67 4.12
CA ARG A 89 12.84 -1.51 5.10
C ARG A 89 13.47 -2.85 5.51
N GLY A 90 13.63 -3.75 4.53
CA GLY A 90 14.23 -5.07 4.76
C GLY A 90 13.29 -6.11 5.36
N ILE A 91 12.02 -5.79 5.57
CA ILE A 91 11.04 -6.72 6.11
C ILE A 91 10.03 -7.08 5.01
N THR A 92 9.84 -8.38 4.80
CA THR A 92 8.88 -8.88 3.82
C THR A 92 7.49 -9.00 4.44
N HIS A 93 6.50 -8.38 3.78
CA HIS A 93 5.11 -8.47 4.17
C HIS A 93 4.32 -9.17 3.08
N GLN A 94 3.45 -10.10 3.47
CA GLN A 94 2.45 -10.68 2.56
C GLN A 94 1.26 -9.74 2.49
N VAL A 95 0.97 -9.21 1.30
CA VAL A 95 -0.06 -8.18 1.13
C VAL A 95 -0.97 -8.50 -0.04
N ILE A 96 -2.16 -7.94 0.00
CA ILE A 96 -3.08 -7.86 -1.13
C ILE A 96 -3.39 -6.39 -1.40
N PHE A 97 -3.80 -6.07 -2.63
CA PHE A 97 -4.29 -4.72 -2.92
C PHE A 97 -5.62 -4.47 -2.20
N ASP A 98 -5.76 -3.30 -1.62
CA ASP A 98 -7.02 -2.86 -1.00
C ASP A 98 -7.90 -2.21 -2.07
N HIS A 99 -8.62 -3.04 -2.82
CA HIS A 99 -9.46 -2.56 -3.93
C HIS A 99 -10.59 -1.65 -3.48
N ALA A 100 -11.07 -1.81 -2.25
CA ALA A 100 -12.10 -0.93 -1.70
C ALA A 100 -11.62 0.51 -1.54
N GLN A 101 -10.30 0.70 -1.39
CA GLN A 101 -9.67 2.02 -1.26
C GLN A 101 -8.93 2.45 -2.54
N GLY A 102 -9.10 1.72 -3.63
CA GLY A 102 -8.48 2.05 -4.90
C GLY A 102 -7.16 1.34 -5.21
N GLY A 103 -6.60 0.59 -4.28
CA GLY A 103 -5.41 -0.25 -4.43
C GLY A 103 -4.17 0.44 -4.99
N PHE A 104 -4.16 0.68 -6.27
CA PHE A 104 -3.07 1.35 -6.97
C PHE A 104 -3.59 2.54 -7.76
N SER A 105 -2.92 3.68 -7.62
CA SER A 105 -3.14 4.83 -8.47
C SER A 105 -1.82 5.51 -8.78
N ALA A 106 -1.74 6.17 -9.93
CA ALA A 106 -0.57 6.91 -10.33
C ALA A 106 -1.01 8.13 -11.12
N GLN A 107 -0.27 9.23 -10.95
CA GLN A 107 -0.53 10.47 -11.66
C GLN A 107 0.75 10.94 -12.34
N PRO A 108 0.66 11.51 -13.57
CA PRO A 108 1.85 12.04 -14.23
C PRO A 108 2.43 13.22 -13.46
N ILE A 109 3.74 13.39 -13.56
CA ILE A 109 4.43 14.46 -12.83
C ILE A 109 4.13 15.84 -13.39
N TRP A 110 3.70 15.92 -14.65
CA TRP A 110 3.21 17.15 -15.27
C TRP A 110 2.22 16.85 -16.39
N LYS A 111 1.58 17.90 -16.89
CA LYS A 111 0.61 17.82 -17.96
C LYS A 111 1.32 17.71 -19.29
N LEU A 112 1.02 16.65 -20.07
CA LEU A 112 1.59 16.42 -21.39
C LEU A 112 0.48 16.22 -22.42
N LEU A 113 0.83 16.50 -23.68
CA LEU A 113 -0.02 16.10 -24.80
C LEU A 113 0.06 14.59 -24.99
N ASP A 114 -1.01 14.01 -25.55
CA ASP A 114 -1.09 12.55 -25.70
C ASP A 114 0.09 11.97 -26.48
N GLY A 115 0.56 12.64 -27.51
CA GLY A 115 1.72 12.20 -28.29
C GLY A 115 3.06 12.28 -27.57
N GLU A 116 3.12 12.91 -26.40
CA GLU A 116 4.34 13.02 -25.60
C GLU A 116 4.46 11.93 -24.55
N ILE A 117 3.46 11.07 -24.43
CA ILE A 117 3.43 10.00 -23.43
C ILE A 117 4.24 8.82 -23.95
N THR A 118 5.32 8.49 -23.23
CA THR A 118 6.23 7.40 -23.57
C THR A 118 6.33 6.41 -22.41
N PRO A 119 6.83 5.18 -22.63
CA PRO A 119 7.00 4.21 -21.54
C PRO A 119 7.95 4.68 -20.43
N GLU A 120 8.85 5.62 -20.72
CA GLU A 120 9.80 6.18 -19.73
C GLU A 120 9.23 7.36 -18.95
N LEU A 121 8.02 7.82 -19.28
CA LEU A 121 7.41 8.94 -18.58
C LEU A 121 7.21 8.58 -17.09
N CYS A 122 7.58 9.51 -16.23
CA CYS A 122 7.53 9.28 -14.78
C CYS A 122 6.15 9.62 -14.22
N TYR A 123 5.70 8.79 -13.27
CA TYR A 123 4.46 8.96 -12.54
C TYR A 123 4.70 8.93 -11.03
N ARG A 124 3.81 9.57 -10.29
CA ARG A 124 3.79 9.53 -8.82
C ARG A 124 2.76 8.49 -8.38
N PRO A 125 3.22 7.35 -7.82
CA PRO A 125 2.32 6.28 -7.43
C PRO A 125 1.76 6.46 -6.03
N THR A 126 0.60 5.89 -5.78
CA THR A 126 0.06 5.69 -4.44
C THR A 126 -0.43 4.25 -4.36
N PHE A 127 -0.01 3.54 -3.33
CA PHE A 127 -0.37 2.15 -3.11
C PHE A 127 -1.16 2.01 -1.83
N LYS A 128 -2.19 1.19 -1.86
CA LYS A 128 -2.97 0.82 -0.69
C LYS A 128 -3.08 -0.68 -0.63
N PHE A 129 -2.47 -1.26 0.39
CA PHE A 129 -2.42 -2.71 0.59
C PHE A 129 -3.08 -3.08 1.91
N LEU A 130 -3.46 -4.34 2.02
CA LEU A 130 -3.84 -4.98 3.28
C LEU A 130 -2.86 -6.12 3.56
N LYS A 131 -2.29 -6.11 4.76
CA LYS A 131 -1.40 -7.19 5.20
C LYS A 131 -2.24 -8.42 5.58
N VAL A 132 -1.90 -9.54 5.01
CA VAL A 132 -2.58 -10.82 5.27
C VAL A 132 -1.76 -11.73 6.15
#